data_ec9d129e373dff552b8b850298b7f1b8
#
_entry.id   ec9d129e373dff552b8b850298b7f1b8
#
_cell.length_a   1.000
_cell.length_b   1.000
_cell.length_c   1.000
_cell.angle_alpha   90.00
_cell.angle_beta   90.00
_cell.angle_gamma   90.00
#
_symmetry.space_group_name_H-M   'P 1'
#
loop_
_entity.id
_entity.type
_entity.pdbx_description
1 polymer ?
#
loop_
_entity_poly.entity_id
_entity_poly.type
_entity_poly.pdbx_seq_one_letter_code
_entity_poly.pdbx_strand_id
1 'polypeptide(L)'
;IIFVIVNLTIALALMEGDMFSALAWILGFYSNFAIAWVVVVATDITVNKGVLKLAPAQPEYRRGMIYNVNPVGVVSFALAAGLSISAFFGLLGDTLAPFSPLIALAVAFVMTPVMGIATRGRYYIKQHDDGIAEPRYDAQGNASITVYRCLSCREEYERPDVMHSHKHQGAICSLCKSME
;
A
#
# COMPACT_ATOMS: atom_id res chain seq x y z
N ILE A 1 33.75 29.12 5.71
CA ILE A 1 34.25 29.63 4.42
C ILE A 1 34.36 28.47 3.42
N ILE A 2 35.10 27.39 3.73
CA ILE A 2 35.28 26.23 2.83
C ILE A 2 33.93 25.63 2.40
N PHE A 3 32.99 25.45 3.33
CA PHE A 3 31.67 24.92 3.06
C PHE A 3 30.86 25.81 2.09
N VAL A 4 30.99 27.13 2.23
CA VAL A 4 30.33 28.10 1.35
C VAL A 4 30.91 28.04 -0.06
N ILE A 5 32.22 27.95 -0.20
CA ILE A 5 32.90 27.87 -1.48
C ILE A 5 32.50 26.57 -2.20
N VAL A 6 32.51 25.43 -1.50
CA VAL A 6 32.09 24.12 -2.08
C VAL A 6 30.65 24.17 -2.57
N ASN A 7 29.72 24.67 -1.73
CA ASN A 7 28.31 24.79 -2.14
C ASN A 7 28.11 25.73 -3.33
N LEU A 8 28.81 26.86 -3.34
CA LEU A 8 28.75 27.82 -4.46
C LEU A 8 29.29 27.18 -5.77
N THR A 9 30.41 26.47 -5.67
CA THR A 9 31.00 25.76 -6.83
C THR A 9 30.04 24.71 -7.38
N ILE A 10 29.42 23.92 -6.50
CA ILE A 10 28.40 22.92 -6.90
C ILE A 10 27.20 23.63 -7.55
N ALA A 11 26.69 24.71 -6.96
CA ALA A 11 25.57 25.44 -7.51
C ALA A 11 25.86 26.01 -8.91
N LEU A 12 27.05 26.59 -9.11
CA LEU A 12 27.48 27.11 -10.42
C LEU A 12 27.65 25.97 -11.43
N ALA A 13 28.26 24.86 -11.05
CA ALA A 13 28.39 23.70 -11.93
C ALA A 13 27.04 23.12 -12.36
N LEU A 14 26.07 23.07 -11.44
CA LEU A 14 24.69 22.64 -11.75
C LEU A 14 23.98 23.60 -12.70
N MET A 15 24.21 24.91 -12.56
CA MET A 15 23.64 25.93 -13.45
C MET A 15 24.24 25.83 -14.87
N GLU A 16 25.56 25.74 -14.98
CA GLU A 16 26.25 25.67 -16.29
C GLU A 16 26.01 24.34 -17.01
N GLY A 17 25.83 23.25 -16.26
CA GLY A 17 25.60 21.92 -16.81
C GLY A 17 24.15 21.62 -17.22
N ASP A 18 23.24 22.60 -17.23
CA ASP A 18 21.79 22.42 -17.48
C ASP A 18 21.15 21.32 -16.61
N MET A 19 21.76 21.04 -15.48
CA MET A 19 21.31 19.97 -14.57
C MET A 19 19.97 20.31 -13.90
N PHE A 20 19.58 21.59 -13.85
CA PHE A 20 18.26 21.98 -13.35
C PHE A 20 17.13 21.49 -14.26
N SER A 21 17.33 21.51 -15.59
CA SER A 21 16.37 20.94 -16.54
C SER A 21 16.25 19.44 -16.37
N ALA A 22 17.38 18.74 -16.20
CA ALA A 22 17.39 17.30 -15.93
C ALA A 22 16.69 16.96 -14.61
N LEU A 23 16.95 17.71 -13.55
CA LEU A 23 16.27 17.53 -12.26
C LEU A 23 14.75 17.81 -12.36
N ALA A 24 14.36 18.88 -13.05
CA ALA A 24 12.95 19.21 -13.25
C ALA A 24 12.24 18.08 -14.01
N TRP A 25 12.87 17.52 -15.03
CA TRP A 25 12.34 16.39 -15.79
C TRP A 25 12.18 15.14 -14.93
N ILE A 26 13.22 14.77 -14.15
CA ILE A 26 13.20 13.62 -13.24
C ILE A 26 12.10 13.79 -12.18
N LEU A 27 12.00 14.98 -11.57
CA LEU A 27 10.97 15.28 -10.56
C LEU A 27 9.57 15.25 -11.17
N GLY A 28 9.41 15.79 -12.41
CA GLY A 28 8.16 15.74 -13.15
C GLY A 28 7.72 14.30 -13.42
N PHE A 29 8.63 13.46 -13.90
CA PHE A 29 8.40 12.03 -14.11
C PHE A 29 8.02 11.31 -12.80
N TYR A 30 8.83 11.50 -11.74
CA TYR A 30 8.60 10.88 -10.43
C TYR A 30 7.27 11.30 -9.79
N SER A 31 6.85 12.55 -9.99
CA SER A 31 5.60 13.06 -9.44
C SER A 31 4.37 12.27 -9.91
N ASN A 32 4.38 11.76 -11.14
CA ASN A 32 3.29 10.96 -11.68
C ASN A 32 3.11 9.64 -10.90
N PHE A 33 4.22 8.97 -10.54
CA PHE A 33 4.17 7.78 -9.69
C PHE A 33 3.72 8.12 -8.27
N ALA A 34 4.31 9.15 -7.67
CA ALA A 34 4.03 9.52 -6.29
C ALA A 34 2.56 9.90 -6.10
N ILE A 35 2.01 10.72 -7.00
CA ILE A 35 0.61 11.14 -6.94
C ILE A 35 -0.32 9.95 -7.18
N ALA A 36 -0.07 9.14 -8.21
CA ALA A 36 -0.88 7.95 -8.47
C ALA A 36 -0.93 7.03 -7.24
N TRP A 37 0.21 6.75 -6.62
CA TRP A 37 0.29 5.89 -5.44
C TRP A 37 -0.44 6.47 -4.22
N VAL A 38 -0.14 7.72 -3.88
CA VAL A 38 -0.75 8.40 -2.72
C VAL A 38 -2.27 8.49 -2.87
N VAL A 39 -2.75 8.86 -4.07
CA VAL A 39 -4.20 9.00 -4.31
C VAL A 39 -4.90 7.65 -4.28
N VAL A 40 -4.30 6.58 -4.83
CA VAL A 40 -4.88 5.23 -4.72
C VAL A 40 -5.03 4.83 -3.27
N VAL A 41 -3.97 4.97 -2.45
CA VAL A 41 -4.02 4.61 -1.02
C VAL A 41 -5.00 5.47 -0.25
N ALA A 42 -4.98 6.78 -0.46
CA ALA A 42 -5.90 7.70 0.20
C ALA A 42 -7.36 7.42 -0.17
N THR A 43 -7.65 7.20 -1.45
CA THR A 43 -8.99 6.88 -1.93
C THR A 43 -9.46 5.51 -1.44
N ASP A 44 -8.58 4.52 -1.38
CA ASP A 44 -8.91 3.21 -0.84
C ASP A 44 -9.33 3.29 0.64
N ILE A 45 -8.58 4.04 1.44
CA ILE A 45 -8.87 4.21 2.86
C ILE A 45 -10.15 5.03 3.08
N THR A 46 -10.30 6.14 2.37
CA THR A 46 -11.41 7.08 2.61
C THR A 46 -12.69 6.65 1.92
N VAL A 47 -12.64 6.24 0.65
CA VAL A 47 -13.82 5.91 -0.14
C VAL A 47 -14.17 4.43 0.00
N ASN A 48 -13.27 3.51 -0.33
CA ASN A 48 -13.61 2.09 -0.34
C ASN A 48 -13.87 1.53 1.06
N LYS A 49 -13.05 1.90 2.05
CA LYS A 49 -13.23 1.44 3.43
C LYS A 49 -14.15 2.34 4.24
N GLY A 50 -14.00 3.67 4.12
CA GLY A 50 -14.76 4.64 4.91
C GLY A 50 -16.20 4.80 4.44
N VAL A 51 -16.43 5.06 3.15
CA VAL A 51 -17.74 5.35 2.58
C VAL A 51 -18.45 4.09 2.10
N LEU A 52 -17.80 3.32 1.23
CA LEU A 52 -18.39 2.14 0.60
C LEU A 52 -18.40 0.90 1.51
N LYS A 53 -17.61 0.91 2.60
CA LYS A 53 -17.50 -0.18 3.59
C LYS A 53 -17.21 -1.54 2.95
N LEU A 54 -16.39 -1.55 1.91
CA LEU A 54 -16.01 -2.77 1.18
C LEU A 54 -15.00 -3.62 1.95
N ALA A 55 -14.39 -3.07 3.00
CA ALA A 55 -13.48 -3.76 3.91
C ALA A 55 -13.67 -3.23 5.34
N PRO A 56 -13.20 -3.95 6.38
CA PRO A 56 -13.20 -3.45 7.75
C PRO A 56 -12.47 -2.12 7.86
N ALA A 57 -12.98 -1.23 8.73
CA ALA A 57 -12.38 0.08 8.98
C ALA A 57 -10.97 -0.05 9.57
N GLN A 58 -10.74 -1.06 10.40
CA GLN A 58 -9.41 -1.38 10.91
C GLN A 58 -8.64 -2.19 9.87
N PRO A 59 -7.41 -1.77 9.52
CA PRO A 59 -6.58 -2.52 8.58
C PRO A 59 -6.16 -3.86 9.17
N GLU A 60 -6.37 -4.92 8.41
CA GLU A 60 -5.83 -6.24 8.75
C GLU A 60 -4.34 -6.27 8.38
N TYR A 61 -3.49 -6.69 9.31
CA TYR A 61 -2.03 -6.76 9.13
C TYR A 61 -1.50 -8.20 9.15
N ARG A 62 -2.31 -9.16 9.59
CA ARG A 62 -1.93 -10.58 9.65
C ARG A 62 -1.82 -11.14 8.23
N ARG A 63 -0.63 -11.59 7.87
CA ARG A 63 -0.29 -11.99 6.51
C ARG A 63 -1.13 -13.16 5.97
N GLY A 64 -1.55 -14.08 6.82
CA GLY A 64 -2.42 -15.19 6.44
C GLY A 64 -3.87 -14.80 6.17
N MET A 65 -4.31 -13.63 6.70
CA MET A 65 -5.67 -13.12 6.52
C MET A 65 -5.82 -12.25 5.27
N ILE A 66 -4.71 -11.80 4.68
CA ILE A 66 -4.71 -10.93 3.49
C ILE A 66 -4.16 -11.67 2.27
N TYR A 67 -4.55 -11.23 1.09
CA TYR A 67 -3.95 -11.69 -0.15
C TYR A 67 -2.55 -11.10 -0.33
N ASN A 68 -1.65 -11.82 -0.98
CA ASN A 68 -0.30 -11.34 -1.29
C ASN A 68 -0.30 -10.10 -2.18
N VAL A 69 -1.30 -9.96 -3.05
CA VAL A 69 -1.50 -8.81 -3.93
C VAL A 69 -2.96 -8.41 -3.89
N ASN A 70 -3.21 -7.12 -3.66
CA ASN A 70 -4.55 -6.55 -3.80
C ASN A 70 -4.70 -5.96 -5.21
N PRO A 71 -5.47 -6.60 -6.10
CA PRO A 71 -5.65 -6.13 -7.47
C PRO A 71 -6.34 -4.76 -7.55
N VAL A 72 -7.16 -4.38 -6.56
CA VAL A 72 -7.81 -3.06 -6.52
C VAL A 72 -6.74 -1.95 -6.51
N GLY A 73 -5.78 -2.03 -5.62
CA GLY A 73 -4.70 -1.05 -5.53
C GLY A 73 -3.74 -1.12 -6.73
N VAL A 74 -3.28 -2.33 -7.07
CA VAL A 74 -2.26 -2.52 -8.12
C VAL A 74 -2.79 -2.11 -9.50
N VAL A 75 -3.99 -2.51 -9.88
CA VAL A 75 -4.57 -2.16 -11.19
C VAL A 75 -4.88 -0.67 -11.27
N SER A 76 -5.47 -0.10 -10.22
CA SER A 76 -5.76 1.35 -10.18
C SER A 76 -4.48 2.18 -10.28
N PHE A 77 -3.43 1.78 -9.57
CA PHE A 77 -2.11 2.42 -9.64
C PHE A 77 -1.49 2.29 -11.04
N ALA A 78 -1.48 1.08 -11.62
CA ALA A 78 -0.89 0.84 -12.93
C ALA A 78 -1.57 1.65 -14.03
N LEU A 79 -2.91 1.76 -13.99
CA LEU A 79 -3.66 2.57 -14.94
C LEU A 79 -3.40 4.08 -14.75
N ALA A 80 -3.43 4.55 -13.51
CA ALA A 80 -3.19 5.97 -13.23
C ALA A 80 -1.76 6.38 -13.60
N ALA A 81 -0.75 5.61 -13.18
CA ALA A 81 0.64 5.87 -13.51
C ALA A 81 0.89 5.72 -15.02
N GLY A 82 0.36 4.67 -15.66
CA GLY A 82 0.55 4.43 -17.09
C GLY A 82 -0.01 5.55 -17.96
N LEU A 83 -1.26 5.98 -17.69
CA LEU A 83 -1.88 7.08 -18.45
C LEU A 83 -1.17 8.42 -18.20
N SER A 84 -0.81 8.73 -16.96
CA SER A 84 -0.13 9.98 -16.64
C SER A 84 1.29 10.04 -17.23
N ILE A 85 2.03 8.95 -17.19
CA ILE A 85 3.35 8.85 -17.81
C ILE A 85 3.25 8.97 -19.33
N SER A 86 2.25 8.34 -19.95
CA SER A 86 1.99 8.50 -21.39
C SER A 86 1.71 9.96 -21.75
N ALA A 87 0.95 10.67 -20.92
CA ALA A 87 0.73 12.12 -21.09
C ALA A 87 2.03 12.91 -20.90
N PHE A 88 2.83 12.59 -19.89
CA PHE A 88 4.11 13.24 -19.60
C PHE A 88 5.08 13.16 -20.79
N PHE A 89 5.13 12.03 -21.47
CA PHE A 89 5.93 11.84 -22.69
C PHE A 89 5.28 12.42 -23.96
N GLY A 90 4.16 13.14 -23.84
CA GLY A 90 3.49 13.75 -24.98
C GLY A 90 2.71 12.78 -25.88
N LEU A 91 2.60 11.49 -25.51
CA LEU A 91 1.87 10.49 -26.31
C LEU A 91 0.36 10.79 -26.43
N LEU A 92 -0.19 11.57 -25.49
CA LEU A 92 -1.58 12.02 -25.49
C LEU A 92 -1.73 13.47 -26.01
N GLY A 93 -0.66 14.02 -26.58
CA GLY A 93 -0.57 15.39 -27.07
C GLY A 93 0.19 16.33 -26.11
N ASP A 94 0.95 17.25 -26.68
CA ASP A 94 1.83 18.16 -25.94
C ASP A 94 1.08 19.07 -24.95
N THR A 95 -0.18 19.35 -25.24
CA THR A 95 -1.04 20.17 -24.36
C THR A 95 -1.38 19.48 -23.04
N LEU A 96 -1.35 18.15 -23.00
CA LEU A 96 -1.64 17.36 -21.80
C LEU A 96 -0.40 17.03 -20.97
N ALA A 97 0.79 17.14 -21.52
CA ALA A 97 2.04 16.82 -20.82
C ALA A 97 2.23 17.60 -19.50
N PRO A 98 1.98 18.92 -19.42
CA PRO A 98 2.09 19.66 -18.16
C PRO A 98 1.05 19.24 -17.11
N PHE A 99 -0.07 18.67 -17.55
CA PHE A 99 -1.18 18.24 -16.68
C PHE A 99 -1.09 16.77 -16.29
N SER A 100 -0.02 16.07 -16.68
CA SER A 100 0.15 14.64 -16.38
C SER A 100 -0.06 14.28 -14.91
N PRO A 101 0.39 15.04 -13.87
CA PRO A 101 0.12 14.71 -12.48
C PRO A 101 -1.38 14.82 -12.10
N LEU A 102 -2.12 15.74 -12.75
CA LEU A 102 -3.57 15.85 -12.56
C LEU A 102 -4.31 14.67 -13.19
N ILE A 103 -3.81 14.15 -14.31
CA ILE A 103 -4.33 12.91 -14.92
C ILE A 103 -4.11 11.74 -13.96
N ALA A 104 -2.91 11.62 -13.36
CA ALA A 104 -2.63 10.61 -12.33
C ALA A 104 -3.65 10.68 -11.18
N LEU A 105 -3.88 11.88 -10.65
CA LEU A 105 -4.83 12.12 -9.58
C LEU A 105 -6.27 11.71 -9.98
N ALA A 106 -6.76 12.21 -11.10
CA ALA A 106 -8.13 11.95 -11.55
C ALA A 106 -8.37 10.46 -11.82
N VAL A 107 -7.45 9.81 -12.54
CA VAL A 107 -7.57 8.38 -12.86
C VAL A 107 -7.47 7.53 -11.59
N ALA A 108 -6.53 7.80 -10.69
CA ALA A 108 -6.39 7.08 -9.43
C ALA A 108 -7.65 7.21 -8.57
N PHE A 109 -8.18 8.44 -8.43
CA PHE A 109 -9.37 8.72 -7.63
C PHE A 109 -10.61 8.00 -8.14
N VAL A 110 -10.79 7.90 -9.47
CA VAL A 110 -11.94 7.24 -10.08
C VAL A 110 -11.76 5.72 -10.14
N MET A 111 -10.58 5.25 -10.55
CA MET A 111 -10.36 3.80 -10.77
C MET A 111 -10.34 3.01 -9.47
N THR A 112 -9.88 3.60 -8.36
CA THR A 112 -9.83 2.89 -7.08
C THR A 112 -11.20 2.46 -6.58
N PRO A 113 -12.23 3.30 -6.48
CA PRO A 113 -13.57 2.85 -6.11
C PRO A 113 -14.23 1.99 -7.18
N VAL A 114 -14.01 2.26 -8.47
CA VAL A 114 -14.53 1.41 -9.55
C VAL A 114 -14.04 -0.02 -9.40
N MET A 115 -12.75 -0.21 -9.19
CA MET A 115 -12.16 -1.54 -8.95
C MET A 115 -12.63 -2.17 -7.64
N GLY A 116 -12.78 -1.36 -6.58
CA GLY A 116 -13.33 -1.80 -5.31
C GLY A 116 -14.75 -2.36 -5.45
N ILE A 117 -15.63 -1.64 -6.15
CA ILE A 117 -17.01 -2.06 -6.42
C ILE A 117 -17.05 -3.27 -7.36
N ALA A 118 -16.28 -3.27 -8.45
CA ALA A 118 -16.22 -4.36 -9.40
C ALA A 118 -15.80 -5.69 -8.75
N THR A 119 -14.87 -5.63 -7.82
CA THR A 119 -14.40 -6.79 -7.06
C THR A 119 -15.24 -7.09 -5.82
N ARG A 120 -16.23 -6.25 -5.50
CA ARG A 120 -17.08 -6.33 -4.28
C ARG A 120 -16.27 -6.48 -2.99
N GLY A 121 -15.09 -5.88 -2.92
CA GLY A 121 -14.22 -5.95 -1.76
C GLY A 121 -13.56 -7.32 -1.50
N ARG A 122 -13.71 -8.29 -2.40
CA ARG A 122 -13.28 -9.69 -2.22
C ARG A 122 -11.79 -9.86 -1.92
N TYR A 123 -10.96 -8.93 -2.39
CA TYR A 123 -9.50 -9.04 -2.28
C TYR A 123 -8.89 -8.32 -1.07
N TYR A 124 -9.73 -7.71 -0.21
CA TYR A 124 -9.24 -7.06 0.99
C TYR A 124 -8.89 -8.06 2.10
N ILE A 125 -9.76 -9.09 2.26
CA ILE A 125 -9.58 -10.11 3.29
C ILE A 125 -9.75 -11.49 2.66
N LYS A 126 -8.77 -12.36 2.92
CA LYS A 126 -8.75 -13.75 2.44
C LYS A 126 -9.56 -14.67 3.36
N GLN A 127 -9.48 -14.46 4.66
CA GLN A 127 -10.15 -15.26 5.69
C GLN A 127 -10.72 -14.34 6.78
N HIS A 128 -11.94 -14.63 7.25
CA HIS A 128 -12.63 -13.83 8.27
C HIS A 128 -12.65 -14.49 9.65
N ASP A 129 -12.53 -15.81 9.70
CA ASP A 129 -12.58 -16.59 10.94
C ASP A 129 -11.26 -17.33 11.14
N ASP A 130 -10.71 -17.27 12.35
CA ASP A 130 -9.49 -17.94 12.69
C ASP A 130 -9.66 -19.06 13.73
N GLY A 131 -10.83 -19.18 14.36
CA GLY A 131 -11.15 -20.26 15.29
C GLY A 131 -10.26 -20.35 16.54
N ILE A 132 -9.42 -19.33 16.81
CA ILE A 132 -8.55 -19.30 17.99
C ILE A 132 -9.20 -18.46 19.08
N ALA A 133 -9.24 -19.02 20.31
CA ALA A 133 -9.77 -18.33 21.46
C ALA A 133 -9.02 -17.03 21.77
N GLU A 134 -9.74 -15.97 22.02
CA GLU A 134 -9.16 -14.71 22.49
C GLU A 134 -8.64 -14.86 23.93
N PRO A 135 -7.58 -14.12 24.31
CA PRO A 135 -7.11 -14.08 25.68
C PRO A 135 -8.23 -13.58 26.60
N ARG A 136 -8.41 -14.28 27.73
CA ARG A 136 -9.29 -13.80 28.80
C ARG A 136 -8.48 -12.92 29.73
N TYR A 137 -9.04 -11.77 30.09
CA TYR A 137 -8.42 -10.86 31.05
C TYR A 137 -9.08 -11.02 32.41
N ASP A 138 -8.28 -11.00 33.47
CA ASP A 138 -8.77 -10.98 34.84
C ASP A 138 -9.23 -9.56 35.25
N ALA A 139 -9.77 -9.43 36.46
CA ALA A 139 -10.23 -8.15 37.00
C ALA A 139 -9.09 -7.12 37.15
N GLN A 140 -7.84 -7.56 37.13
CA GLN A 140 -6.62 -6.75 37.22
C GLN A 140 -6.06 -6.41 35.83
N GLY A 141 -6.64 -6.92 34.75
CA GLY A 141 -6.23 -6.66 33.39
C GLY A 141 -5.10 -7.59 32.88
N ASN A 142 -4.76 -8.65 33.61
CA ASN A 142 -3.75 -9.62 33.15
C ASN A 142 -4.38 -10.65 32.21
N ALA A 143 -3.71 -10.95 31.10
CA ALA A 143 -4.17 -11.96 30.16
C ALA A 143 -3.91 -13.39 30.68
N SER A 144 -4.90 -14.28 30.55
CA SER A 144 -4.75 -15.69 30.93
C SER A 144 -3.79 -16.46 30.02
N ILE A 145 -3.71 -16.05 28.75
CA ILE A 145 -2.81 -16.60 27.74
C ILE A 145 -2.17 -15.42 27.01
N THR A 146 -0.87 -15.27 27.11
CA THR A 146 -0.11 -14.19 26.46
C THR A 146 0.60 -14.66 25.19
N VAL A 147 0.92 -15.95 25.12
CA VAL A 147 1.75 -16.53 24.05
C VAL A 147 1.12 -17.81 23.52
N TYR A 148 1.12 -17.96 22.22
CA TYR A 148 0.63 -19.11 21.47
C TYR A 148 1.79 -19.78 20.72
N ARG A 149 1.90 -21.09 20.78
CA ARG A 149 2.93 -21.83 20.06
C ARG A 149 2.44 -22.23 18.68
N CYS A 150 3.20 -21.88 17.66
CA CYS A 150 2.91 -22.31 16.29
C CYS A 150 3.14 -23.81 16.13
N LEU A 151 2.14 -24.53 15.60
CA LEU A 151 2.26 -25.98 15.36
C LEU A 151 3.23 -26.35 14.22
N SER A 152 3.52 -25.41 13.33
CA SER A 152 4.41 -25.62 12.17
C SER A 152 5.87 -25.32 12.52
N CYS A 153 6.20 -24.07 12.88
CA CYS A 153 7.59 -23.69 13.17
C CYS A 153 7.99 -23.87 14.65
N ARG A 154 7.03 -24.12 15.54
CA ARG A 154 7.19 -24.31 17.00
C ARG A 154 7.64 -23.07 17.77
N GLU A 155 7.74 -21.91 17.12
CA GLU A 155 8.03 -20.62 17.73
C GLU A 155 6.81 -20.07 18.47
N GLU A 156 7.05 -19.18 19.42
CA GLU A 156 6.02 -18.54 20.24
C GLU A 156 5.65 -17.16 19.68
N TYR A 157 4.35 -16.87 19.62
CA TYR A 157 3.81 -15.66 19.06
C TYR A 157 2.70 -15.10 19.94
N GLU A 158 2.49 -13.80 19.86
CA GLU A 158 1.32 -13.14 20.47
C GLU A 158 0.04 -13.45 19.68
N ARG A 159 -1.11 -13.26 20.33
CA ARG A 159 -2.42 -13.54 19.72
C ARG A 159 -2.62 -12.91 18.34
N PRO A 160 -2.20 -11.66 18.07
CA PRO A 160 -2.37 -11.04 16.75
C PRO A 160 -1.65 -11.75 15.60
N ASP A 161 -0.55 -12.44 15.91
CA ASP A 161 0.28 -13.11 14.90
C ASP A 161 -0.07 -14.57 14.66
N VAL A 162 -1.06 -15.12 15.39
CA VAL A 162 -1.51 -16.51 15.23
C VAL A 162 -2.93 -16.58 14.68
N MET A 163 -3.16 -17.64 13.92
CA MET A 163 -4.46 -17.95 13.34
C MET A 163 -4.68 -19.45 13.25
N HIS A 164 -5.92 -19.87 13.10
CA HIS A 164 -6.29 -21.27 13.01
C HIS A 164 -5.92 -21.87 11.64
N SER A 165 -5.28 -23.02 11.65
CA SER A 165 -5.08 -23.83 10.46
C SER A 165 -6.00 -25.04 10.49
N HIS A 166 -6.81 -25.18 9.45
CA HIS A 166 -7.63 -26.39 9.25
C HIS A 166 -6.77 -27.61 8.95
N LYS A 167 -5.60 -27.40 8.33
CA LYS A 167 -4.65 -28.48 8.01
C LYS A 167 -3.95 -29.04 9.25
N HIS A 168 -3.54 -28.17 10.15
CA HIS A 168 -2.85 -28.55 11.38
C HIS A 168 -3.80 -28.67 12.58
N GLN A 169 -5.10 -28.40 12.41
CA GLN A 169 -6.13 -28.46 13.47
C GLN A 169 -5.76 -27.64 14.71
N GLY A 170 -5.13 -26.46 14.52
CA GLY A 170 -4.73 -25.62 15.65
C GLY A 170 -4.03 -24.34 15.26
N ALA A 171 -3.35 -23.72 16.23
CA ALA A 171 -2.71 -22.42 16.07
C ALA A 171 -1.44 -22.49 15.22
N ILE A 172 -1.35 -21.68 14.18
CA ILE A 172 -0.11 -21.45 13.41
C ILE A 172 0.13 -19.96 13.27
N CYS A 173 1.39 -19.55 13.10
CA CYS A 173 1.72 -18.16 12.88
C CYS A 173 1.31 -17.69 11.47
N SER A 174 1.13 -16.38 11.31
CA SER A 174 0.68 -15.78 10.06
C SER A 174 1.62 -16.06 8.88
N LEU A 175 2.92 -16.23 9.16
CA LEU A 175 3.91 -16.56 8.14
C LEU A 175 3.74 -18.02 7.64
N CYS A 176 3.62 -18.99 8.54
CA CYS A 176 3.37 -20.39 8.16
C CYS A 176 2.02 -20.53 7.44
N LYS A 177 1.02 -19.75 7.85
CA LYS A 177 -0.30 -19.72 7.20
C LYS A 177 -0.24 -19.18 5.78
N SER A 178 0.62 -18.22 5.49
CA SER A 178 0.79 -17.68 4.12
C SER A 178 1.44 -18.67 3.15
N MET A 179 2.09 -19.72 3.69
CA MET A 179 2.74 -20.78 2.90
C MET A 179 1.84 -22.02 2.69
N GLU A 180 0.69 -22.10 3.36
CA GLU A 180 -0.34 -23.13 3.13
C GLU A 180 -1.18 -22.83 1.87
#